data_6d7e34ddb82911740be921f74e47369c
#
_entry.id   6d7e34ddb82911740be921f74e47369c
#
_cell.length_a   1.000
_cell.length_b   1.000
_cell.length_c   1.000
_cell.angle_alpha   90.00
_cell.angle_beta   90.00
_cell.angle_gamma   90.00
#
_symmetry.space_group_name_H-M   'P 1'
#
loop_
_entity.id
_entity.type
_entity.pdbx_description
1 polymer ?
#
loop_
_entity_poly.entity_id
_entity_poly.type
_entity_poly.pdbx_seq_one_letter_code
_entity_poly.pdbx_strand_id
1 'polypeptide(L)'
;MIYLDNAATTYPKYYGWDWSSYWLNSNTPYARGSKTMLDEARERIKEALGVKSGKVLFCRSATEAVEWLTSRRHLSGRYTSHFEHDSVLWMPTDVNMIREYDTIDIYLHQHTNQMTGEIFDIKAIEEHLHKYDKGYAFFGSDFTATIGHSPIPKNLDVFCDAVWFSGHKFHVEKGIGAIWLSDRLFEYLGGNEDSRNEYGLIHGTVNVPAAIALSYGMMDAVRWYEAHTDHYPILASHLYGELTINNIRYKMVPADTNKRYSYAINAITLPSINADALQAYLASKQIYIGIGHSACADVADYRVLKAYGLSDEDCEYTIRVSFSPDTSKAEITELVKAIKEFKEKYL
;
A
#
# COMPACT_ATOMS: atom_id res chain seq x y z
N MET A 1 9.88 -17.90 15.01
CA MET A 1 9.72 -17.25 13.69
C MET A 1 9.65 -15.75 13.91
N ILE A 2 10.51 -14.99 13.26
CA ILE A 2 10.53 -13.53 13.29
C ILE A 2 10.10 -13.04 11.90
N TYR A 3 9.02 -12.24 11.81
CA TYR A 3 8.46 -11.78 10.55
C TYR A 3 8.55 -10.25 10.44
N LEU A 4 9.46 -9.77 9.62
CA LEU A 4 9.77 -8.36 9.39
C LEU A 4 9.62 -7.97 7.91
N ASP A 5 8.72 -8.67 7.18
CA ASP A 5 8.36 -8.36 5.79
C ASP A 5 6.85 -8.01 5.65
N ASN A 6 6.34 -7.23 6.60
CA ASN A 6 4.93 -6.82 6.63
C ASN A 6 4.53 -5.94 5.44
N ALA A 7 5.47 -5.24 4.81
CA ALA A 7 5.24 -4.50 3.57
C ALA A 7 4.93 -5.42 2.37
N ALA A 8 5.36 -6.70 2.38
CA ALA A 8 4.97 -7.66 1.36
C ALA A 8 3.57 -8.23 1.62
N THR A 9 3.29 -8.68 2.84
CA THR A 9 1.97 -9.12 3.32
C THR A 9 2.00 -9.20 4.83
N THR A 10 0.86 -9.05 5.50
CA THR A 10 0.77 -9.21 6.96
C THR A 10 0.16 -10.56 7.33
N TYR A 11 0.42 -11.01 8.56
CA TYR A 11 -0.27 -12.17 9.12
C TYR A 11 -1.74 -11.82 9.33
N PRO A 12 -2.69 -12.59 8.77
CA PRO A 12 -4.11 -12.23 8.85
C PRO A 12 -4.68 -12.43 10.26
N LYS A 13 -5.47 -11.46 10.71
CA LYS A 13 -6.26 -11.48 11.96
C LYS A 13 -7.76 -11.40 11.69
N TYR A 14 -8.14 -10.90 10.50
CA TYR A 14 -9.53 -10.73 10.07
C TYR A 14 -9.81 -11.62 8.88
N TYR A 15 -10.80 -12.49 9.01
CA TYR A 15 -11.20 -13.49 8.00
C TYR A 15 -12.68 -13.37 7.67
N GLY A 16 -13.04 -13.54 6.40
CA GLY A 16 -14.44 -13.52 5.98
C GLY A 16 -15.27 -14.64 6.61
N TRP A 17 -14.66 -15.77 6.94
CA TRP A 17 -15.38 -16.88 7.58
C TRP A 17 -15.94 -16.52 8.98
N ASP A 18 -15.40 -15.53 9.68
CA ASP A 18 -15.94 -15.02 10.95
C ASP A 18 -17.34 -14.41 10.76
N TRP A 19 -17.64 -13.98 9.54
CA TRP A 19 -18.94 -13.42 9.13
C TRP A 19 -19.71 -14.32 8.16
N SER A 20 -19.46 -15.63 8.18
CA SER A 20 -20.07 -16.60 7.27
C SER A 20 -21.61 -16.65 7.33
N SER A 21 -22.23 -16.16 8.40
CA SER A 21 -23.68 -16.01 8.50
C SER A 21 -24.27 -15.02 7.47
N TYR A 22 -23.43 -14.14 6.90
CA TYR A 22 -23.81 -13.16 5.88
C TYR A 22 -23.45 -13.59 4.45
N TRP A 23 -23.37 -14.91 4.19
CA TRP A 23 -22.97 -15.47 2.89
C TRP A 23 -23.97 -15.28 1.77
N LEU A 24 -25.23 -14.94 2.08
CA LEU A 24 -26.30 -14.76 1.10
C LEU A 24 -25.97 -13.62 0.12
N ASN A 25 -26.31 -13.82 -1.14
CA ASN A 25 -26.14 -12.80 -2.18
C ASN A 25 -26.96 -11.55 -1.85
N SER A 26 -26.29 -10.45 -1.54
CA SER A 26 -26.88 -9.17 -1.11
C SER A 26 -27.89 -8.57 -2.11
N ASN A 27 -27.85 -9.02 -3.37
CA ASN A 27 -28.78 -8.58 -4.41
C ASN A 27 -30.13 -9.28 -4.37
N THR A 28 -30.33 -10.25 -3.49
CA THR A 28 -31.59 -10.98 -3.39
C THR A 28 -32.51 -10.37 -2.33
N PRO A 29 -33.85 -10.36 -2.57
CA PRO A 29 -34.77 -9.73 -1.61
C PRO A 29 -34.80 -10.34 -0.21
N TYR A 30 -34.38 -11.60 -0.09
CA TYR A 30 -34.31 -12.33 1.20
C TYR A 30 -33.00 -12.15 1.94
N ALA A 31 -31.98 -11.55 1.32
CA ALA A 31 -30.64 -11.34 1.92
C ALA A 31 -30.48 -9.95 2.56
N ARG A 32 -31.51 -9.43 3.20
CA ARG A 32 -31.52 -8.08 3.80
C ARG A 32 -30.34 -7.90 4.79
N GLY A 33 -30.06 -8.90 5.63
CA GLY A 33 -28.96 -8.84 6.59
C GLY A 33 -27.59 -8.69 5.90
N SER A 34 -27.34 -9.47 4.84
CA SER A 34 -26.11 -9.38 4.05
C SER A 34 -25.97 -8.02 3.36
N LYS A 35 -27.08 -7.48 2.82
CA LYS A 35 -27.09 -6.15 2.21
C LYS A 35 -26.78 -5.06 3.25
N THR A 36 -27.46 -5.07 4.39
CA THR A 36 -27.23 -4.10 5.47
C THR A 36 -25.77 -4.11 5.92
N MET A 37 -25.21 -5.30 6.19
CA MET A 37 -23.83 -5.43 6.61
C MET A 37 -22.82 -4.99 5.55
N LEU A 38 -23.12 -5.18 4.27
CA LEU A 38 -22.31 -4.69 3.17
C LEU A 38 -22.33 -3.16 3.10
N ASP A 39 -23.51 -2.55 3.25
CA ASP A 39 -23.65 -1.09 3.28
C ASP A 39 -22.95 -0.48 4.49
N GLU A 40 -23.07 -1.10 5.68
CA GLU A 40 -22.30 -0.70 6.87
C GLU A 40 -20.78 -0.86 6.68
N ALA A 41 -20.33 -1.89 5.97
CA ALA A 41 -18.91 -2.06 5.67
C ALA A 41 -18.39 -0.90 4.79
N ARG A 42 -19.18 -0.42 3.83
CA ARG A 42 -18.85 0.77 3.03
C ARG A 42 -18.72 2.02 3.89
N GLU A 43 -19.67 2.24 4.80
CA GLU A 43 -19.64 3.42 5.69
C GLU A 43 -18.44 3.36 6.65
N ARG A 44 -18.09 2.18 7.21
CA ARG A 44 -16.88 2.02 8.03
C ARG A 44 -15.60 2.37 7.26
N ILE A 45 -15.50 1.97 6.00
CA ILE A 45 -14.36 2.31 5.13
C ILE A 45 -14.31 3.83 4.89
N LYS A 46 -15.44 4.47 4.60
CA LYS A 46 -15.52 5.93 4.45
C LYS A 46 -15.10 6.65 5.75
N GLU A 47 -15.59 6.19 6.91
CA GLU A 47 -15.19 6.70 8.22
C GLU A 47 -13.68 6.58 8.42
N ALA A 48 -13.09 5.41 8.13
CA ALA A 48 -11.66 5.17 8.27
C ALA A 48 -10.81 6.05 7.32
N LEU A 49 -11.30 6.34 6.12
CA LEU A 49 -10.68 7.29 5.18
C LEU A 49 -10.91 8.76 5.55
N GLY A 50 -11.84 9.05 6.47
CA GLY A 50 -12.21 10.42 6.83
C GLY A 50 -12.94 11.16 5.71
N VAL A 51 -13.63 10.44 4.80
CA VAL A 51 -14.41 11.01 3.69
C VAL A 51 -15.90 11.04 4.02
N LYS A 52 -16.60 12.08 3.54
CA LYS A 52 -18.04 12.27 3.82
C LYS A 52 -18.93 11.86 2.66
N SER A 53 -18.39 11.85 1.46
CA SER A 53 -19.09 11.57 0.21
C SER A 53 -18.41 10.44 -0.58
N GLY A 54 -18.88 10.17 -1.78
CA GLY A 54 -18.31 9.14 -2.65
C GLY A 54 -18.82 7.73 -2.37
N LYS A 55 -18.32 6.79 -3.15
CA LYS A 55 -18.76 5.39 -3.13
C LYS A 55 -17.58 4.45 -2.94
N VAL A 56 -17.78 3.42 -2.13
CA VAL A 56 -16.81 2.31 -1.95
C VAL A 56 -17.25 1.12 -2.75
N LEU A 57 -16.35 0.59 -3.59
CA LEU A 57 -16.54 -0.63 -4.36
C LEU A 57 -15.57 -1.69 -3.86
N PHE A 58 -16.03 -2.92 -3.69
CA PHE A 58 -15.20 -4.05 -3.30
C PHE A 58 -14.61 -4.76 -4.51
N CYS A 59 -13.37 -5.20 -4.37
CA CYS A 59 -12.61 -5.93 -5.38
C CYS A 59 -11.73 -6.99 -4.70
N ARG A 60 -10.99 -7.79 -5.47
CA ARG A 60 -10.12 -8.84 -4.93
C ARG A 60 -8.80 -8.32 -4.38
N SER A 61 -8.33 -7.17 -4.88
CA SER A 61 -7.04 -6.58 -4.51
C SER A 61 -6.93 -5.14 -4.98
N ALA A 62 -5.93 -4.40 -4.48
CA ALA A 62 -5.54 -3.09 -5.00
C ALA A 62 -5.15 -3.17 -6.49
N THR A 63 -4.50 -4.26 -6.93
CA THR A 63 -4.15 -4.50 -8.33
C THR A 63 -5.41 -4.54 -9.19
N GLU A 64 -6.41 -5.33 -8.82
CA GLU A 64 -7.69 -5.37 -9.56
C GLU A 64 -8.38 -4.00 -9.56
N ALA A 65 -8.34 -3.28 -8.44
CA ALA A 65 -8.94 -1.94 -8.35
C ALA A 65 -8.33 -0.96 -9.35
N VAL A 66 -7.01 -0.87 -9.41
CA VAL A 66 -6.33 0.04 -10.33
C VAL A 66 -6.41 -0.43 -11.78
N GLU A 67 -6.34 -1.74 -12.04
CA GLU A 67 -6.59 -2.32 -13.37
C GLU A 67 -7.98 -2.00 -13.87
N TRP A 68 -9.00 -2.21 -13.01
CA TRP A 68 -10.36 -1.87 -13.33
C TRP A 68 -10.52 -0.37 -13.63
N LEU A 69 -9.98 0.51 -12.78
CA LEU A 69 -10.07 1.95 -12.96
C LEU A 69 -9.43 2.37 -14.28
N THR A 70 -8.24 1.87 -14.54
CA THR A 70 -7.43 2.27 -15.70
C THR A 70 -7.81 1.58 -17.00
N SER A 71 -8.58 0.48 -16.97
CA SER A 71 -9.12 -0.16 -18.17
C SER A 71 -10.31 0.60 -18.79
N ARG A 72 -10.80 1.66 -18.13
CA ARG A 72 -11.94 2.43 -18.64
C ARG A 72 -11.53 3.29 -19.83
N ARG A 73 -12.26 3.15 -20.94
CA ARG A 73 -11.97 3.85 -22.21
C ARG A 73 -11.90 5.37 -22.10
N HIS A 74 -12.59 5.93 -21.10
CA HIS A 74 -12.66 7.36 -20.83
C HIS A 74 -11.50 7.88 -19.97
N LEU A 75 -10.61 7.01 -19.51
CA LEU A 75 -9.40 7.34 -18.74
C LEU A 75 -8.16 6.87 -19.51
N SER A 76 -8.02 7.31 -20.76
CA SER A 76 -6.95 6.88 -21.66
C SER A 76 -5.62 7.60 -21.41
N GLY A 77 -5.69 8.87 -21.01
CA GLY A 77 -4.51 9.67 -20.66
C GLY A 77 -4.18 9.51 -19.17
N ARG A 78 -3.05 8.85 -18.87
CA ARG A 78 -2.64 8.56 -17.49
C ARG A 78 -1.24 9.06 -17.24
N TYR A 79 -1.05 9.61 -16.04
CA TYR A 79 0.28 9.95 -15.54
C TYR A 79 0.54 9.26 -14.21
N THR A 80 1.76 8.77 -14.04
CA THR A 80 2.19 8.12 -12.79
C THR A 80 3.67 8.37 -12.53
N SER A 81 4.12 8.15 -11.30
CA SER A 81 5.51 8.32 -10.91
C SER A 81 6.32 7.03 -11.03
N HIS A 82 7.66 7.14 -11.15
CA HIS A 82 8.56 5.98 -11.10
C HIS A 82 8.60 5.29 -9.72
N PHE A 83 8.02 5.90 -8.71
CA PHE A 83 7.95 5.34 -7.36
C PHE A 83 6.81 4.36 -7.16
N GLU A 84 5.88 4.25 -8.13
CA GLU A 84 4.65 3.46 -8.00
C GLU A 84 4.92 1.96 -7.89
N HIS A 85 3.92 1.25 -7.34
CA HIS A 85 3.87 -0.20 -7.35
C HIS A 85 3.68 -0.73 -8.79
N ASP A 86 4.22 -1.91 -9.08
CA ASP A 86 4.16 -2.54 -10.41
C ASP A 86 2.74 -2.65 -10.97
N SER A 87 1.74 -2.87 -10.12
CA SER A 87 0.33 -2.92 -10.54
C SER A 87 -0.17 -1.64 -11.22
N VAL A 88 0.43 -0.49 -10.93
CA VAL A 88 0.11 0.78 -11.59
C VAL A 88 0.86 0.92 -12.91
N LEU A 89 2.04 0.33 -13.01
CA LEU A 89 2.96 0.49 -14.13
C LEU A 89 2.82 -0.58 -15.23
N TRP A 90 2.35 -1.78 -14.90
CA TRP A 90 2.14 -2.88 -15.88
C TRP A 90 1.05 -2.58 -16.91
N MET A 91 0.33 -1.52 -16.70
CA MET A 91 -0.56 -1.02 -17.74
C MET A 91 0.27 -0.30 -18.81
N PRO A 92 -0.12 -0.35 -20.09
CA PRO A 92 0.57 0.39 -21.14
C PRO A 92 0.39 1.90 -20.92
N THR A 93 1.13 2.38 -19.94
CA THR A 93 1.38 3.78 -19.72
C THR A 93 2.75 4.01 -20.35
N ASP A 94 2.75 4.43 -21.58
CA ASP A 94 3.97 4.94 -22.17
C ASP A 94 4.30 6.23 -21.41
N VAL A 95 5.21 6.13 -20.44
CA VAL A 95 5.67 7.29 -19.64
C VAL A 95 6.27 8.36 -20.57
N ASN A 96 6.59 7.99 -21.82
CA ASN A 96 6.96 8.88 -22.90
C ASN A 96 5.76 9.40 -23.71
N MET A 97 4.55 8.82 -23.58
CA MET A 97 3.35 9.22 -24.32
C MET A 97 2.65 10.48 -23.78
N ILE A 98 3.13 11.06 -22.69
CA ILE A 98 2.61 12.36 -22.16
C ILE A 98 2.69 13.48 -23.20
N ARG A 99 3.48 13.30 -24.26
CA ARG A 99 3.62 14.29 -25.35
C ARG A 99 2.63 14.12 -26.50
N GLU A 100 1.89 13.03 -26.56
CA GLU A 100 0.97 12.76 -27.67
C GLU A 100 -0.52 12.94 -27.33
N TYR A 101 -0.88 13.06 -26.04
CA TYR A 101 -2.26 13.35 -25.63
C TYR A 101 -2.39 14.80 -25.17
N ASP A 102 -3.29 15.53 -25.79
CA ASP A 102 -3.61 16.92 -25.42
C ASP A 102 -4.23 17.07 -24.04
N THR A 103 -4.62 15.95 -23.39
CA THR A 103 -5.25 15.92 -22.06
C THR A 103 -4.82 14.69 -21.25
N ILE A 104 -4.53 14.90 -19.98
CA ILE A 104 -4.33 13.81 -18.99
C ILE A 104 -5.67 13.61 -18.28
N ASP A 105 -6.23 12.41 -18.37
CA ASP A 105 -7.53 12.11 -17.74
C ASP A 105 -7.39 11.85 -16.24
N ILE A 106 -6.31 11.15 -15.82
CA ILE A 106 -6.08 10.83 -14.42
C ILE A 106 -4.60 10.79 -14.04
N TYR A 107 -4.27 11.42 -12.92
CA TYR A 107 -3.00 11.24 -12.22
C TYR A 107 -3.12 10.17 -11.15
N LEU A 108 -2.12 9.28 -11.09
CA LEU A 108 -2.04 8.22 -10.08
C LEU A 108 -0.75 8.37 -9.29
N HIS A 109 -0.87 8.49 -7.96
CA HIS A 109 0.30 8.62 -7.09
C HIS A 109 0.06 7.92 -5.76
N GLN A 110 1.01 7.08 -5.31
CA GLN A 110 0.92 6.45 -4.00
C GLN A 110 1.07 7.47 -2.87
N HIS A 111 0.40 7.24 -1.75
CA HIS A 111 0.57 8.08 -0.57
C HIS A 111 1.80 7.66 0.25
N THR A 112 1.99 6.37 0.48
CA THR A 112 3.15 5.83 1.22
C THR A 112 3.90 4.85 0.33
N ASN A 113 5.22 5.03 0.19
CA ASN A 113 6.04 4.16 -0.63
C ASN A 113 6.23 2.79 0.01
N GLN A 114 5.91 1.73 -0.72
CA GLN A 114 5.98 0.34 -0.25
C GLN A 114 7.41 -0.18 -0.05
N MET A 115 8.41 0.50 -0.61
CA MET A 115 9.83 0.13 -0.47
C MET A 115 10.52 0.90 0.65
N THR A 116 10.31 2.21 0.71
CA THR A 116 11.08 3.11 1.57
C THR A 116 10.31 3.65 2.77
N GLY A 117 8.98 3.55 2.74
CA GLY A 117 8.12 4.17 3.74
C GLY A 117 8.00 5.69 3.62
N GLU A 118 8.54 6.32 2.57
CA GLU A 118 8.34 7.76 2.34
C GLU A 118 6.86 8.07 2.21
N ILE A 119 6.43 9.13 2.91
CA ILE A 119 5.05 9.64 2.85
C ILE A 119 5.04 10.85 1.94
N PHE A 120 4.36 10.74 0.79
CA PHE A 120 4.18 11.84 -0.15
C PHE A 120 3.05 12.75 0.30
N ASP A 121 3.25 14.07 0.14
CA ASP A 121 2.19 15.05 0.32
C ASP A 121 1.34 15.09 -0.95
N ILE A 122 0.40 14.14 -1.06
CA ILE A 122 -0.46 13.98 -2.24
C ILE A 122 -1.37 15.19 -2.46
N LYS A 123 -1.69 15.94 -1.41
CA LYS A 123 -2.43 17.20 -1.54
C LYS A 123 -1.59 18.28 -2.22
N ALA A 124 -0.33 18.45 -1.78
CA ALA A 124 0.57 19.40 -2.42
C ALA A 124 0.89 18.99 -3.88
N ILE A 125 0.97 17.69 -4.16
CA ILE A 125 1.12 17.17 -5.54
C ILE A 125 -0.09 17.56 -6.37
N GLU A 126 -1.30 17.31 -5.90
CA GLU A 126 -2.54 17.65 -6.59
C GLU A 126 -2.66 19.16 -6.83
N GLU A 127 -2.40 19.99 -5.80
CA GLU A 127 -2.39 21.45 -5.92
C GLU A 127 -1.37 21.96 -6.95
N HIS A 128 -0.18 21.31 -7.00
CA HIS A 128 0.84 21.63 -8.00
C HIS A 128 0.37 21.29 -9.41
N LEU A 129 -0.19 20.10 -9.61
CA LEU A 129 -0.74 19.67 -10.89
C LEU A 129 -1.84 20.63 -11.35
N HIS A 130 -2.76 20.99 -10.48
CA HIS A 130 -3.83 21.93 -10.79
C HIS A 130 -3.32 23.29 -11.26
N LYS A 131 -2.22 23.73 -10.70
CA LYS A 131 -1.61 25.02 -11.03
C LYS A 131 -0.89 25.02 -12.37
N TYR A 132 -0.18 23.93 -12.71
CA TYR A 132 0.75 23.91 -13.84
C TYR A 132 0.26 23.06 -15.01
N ASP A 133 -0.57 22.05 -14.73
CA ASP A 133 -1.19 21.20 -15.74
C ASP A 133 -2.71 21.28 -15.62
N LYS A 134 -3.30 22.18 -16.37
CA LYS A 134 -4.76 22.42 -16.35
C LYS A 134 -5.55 21.35 -17.12
N GLY A 135 -4.87 20.34 -17.66
CA GLY A 135 -5.47 19.35 -18.56
C GLY A 135 -5.95 18.07 -17.90
N TYR A 136 -5.59 17.79 -16.63
CA TYR A 136 -6.05 16.56 -15.99
C TYR A 136 -7.45 16.69 -15.39
N ALA A 137 -8.20 15.58 -15.41
CA ALA A 137 -9.58 15.55 -14.91
C ALA A 137 -9.67 15.00 -13.48
N PHE A 138 -8.86 13.97 -13.13
CA PHE A 138 -8.97 13.24 -11.88
C PHE A 138 -7.62 12.95 -11.22
N PHE A 139 -7.63 12.79 -9.88
CA PHE A 139 -6.47 12.41 -9.08
C PHE A 139 -6.79 11.16 -8.24
N GLY A 140 -5.96 10.12 -8.36
CA GLY A 140 -6.10 8.86 -7.63
C GLY A 140 -4.86 8.51 -6.82
N SER A 141 -5.04 7.85 -5.65
CA SER A 141 -3.93 7.51 -4.77
C SER A 141 -3.98 6.07 -4.25
N ASP A 142 -2.82 5.39 -4.27
CA ASP A 142 -2.62 4.09 -3.66
C ASP A 142 -2.37 4.23 -2.15
N PHE A 143 -3.27 3.65 -1.36
CA PHE A 143 -3.17 3.60 0.10
C PHE A 143 -2.80 2.22 0.64
N THR A 144 -2.38 1.32 -0.21
CA THR A 144 -2.06 -0.05 0.18
C THR A 144 -0.96 -0.11 1.25
N ALA A 145 0.05 0.75 1.17
CA ALA A 145 1.11 0.86 2.19
C ALA A 145 0.82 1.94 3.25
N THR A 146 -0.34 2.61 3.18
CA THR A 146 -0.73 3.70 4.08
C THR A 146 -1.48 3.20 5.30
N ILE A 147 -2.49 2.33 5.07
CA ILE A 147 -3.45 1.93 6.10
C ILE A 147 -2.74 1.19 7.25
N GLY A 148 -2.84 1.75 8.46
CA GLY A 148 -2.20 1.23 9.66
C GLY A 148 -0.70 1.49 9.79
N HIS A 149 -0.07 2.17 8.80
CA HIS A 149 1.38 2.42 8.78
C HIS A 149 1.75 3.90 8.71
N SER A 150 0.84 4.75 8.28
CA SER A 150 1.04 6.20 8.19
C SER A 150 -0.29 6.95 8.35
N PRO A 151 -0.25 8.27 8.66
CA PRO A 151 -1.48 9.03 8.85
C PRO A 151 -2.26 9.14 7.55
N ILE A 152 -3.58 9.02 7.62
CA ILE A 152 -4.46 9.30 6.49
C ILE A 152 -4.62 10.81 6.35
N PRO A 153 -4.41 11.41 5.16
CA PRO A 153 -4.62 12.82 4.93
C PRO A 153 -6.06 13.24 5.22
N LYS A 154 -6.22 14.41 5.84
CA LYS A 154 -7.56 14.97 6.11
C LYS A 154 -8.20 15.50 4.84
N ASN A 155 -9.53 15.43 4.77
CA ASN A 155 -10.33 15.98 3.67
C ASN A 155 -9.94 15.40 2.30
N LEU A 156 -9.72 14.08 2.23
CA LEU A 156 -9.41 13.38 0.99
C LEU A 156 -10.44 13.64 -0.10
N ASP A 157 -11.72 13.69 0.26
CA ASP A 157 -12.85 13.95 -0.64
C ASP A 157 -12.87 15.36 -1.27
N VAL A 158 -11.94 16.24 -0.87
CA VAL A 158 -11.79 17.59 -1.45
C VAL A 158 -10.81 17.58 -2.63
N PHE A 159 -9.78 16.75 -2.62
CA PHE A 159 -8.70 16.80 -3.61
C PHE A 159 -8.37 15.45 -4.26
N CYS A 160 -8.95 14.34 -3.79
CA CYS A 160 -8.71 13.01 -4.33
C CYS A 160 -10.01 12.45 -4.92
N ASP A 161 -9.92 11.77 -6.06
CA ASP A 161 -11.06 11.18 -6.76
C ASP A 161 -11.12 9.66 -6.63
N ALA A 162 -9.98 9.02 -6.40
CA ALA A 162 -9.92 7.57 -6.17
C ALA A 162 -8.88 7.24 -5.10
N VAL A 163 -9.24 6.31 -4.21
CA VAL A 163 -8.32 5.71 -3.24
C VAL A 163 -8.51 4.22 -3.26
N TRP A 164 -7.43 3.44 -3.48
CA TRP A 164 -7.50 1.99 -3.49
C TRP A 164 -6.52 1.35 -2.52
N PHE A 165 -6.84 0.14 -2.07
CA PHE A 165 -6.04 -0.61 -1.11
C PHE A 165 -6.38 -2.10 -1.09
N SER A 166 -5.44 -2.90 -0.55
CA SER A 166 -5.59 -4.35 -0.32
C SER A 166 -5.58 -4.69 1.16
N GLY A 167 -6.51 -5.55 1.60
CA GLY A 167 -6.66 -5.94 3.00
C GLY A 167 -5.46 -6.68 3.59
N HIS A 168 -4.74 -7.47 2.78
CA HIS A 168 -3.60 -8.27 3.25
C HIS A 168 -2.37 -7.47 3.70
N LYS A 169 -2.41 -6.14 3.60
CA LYS A 169 -1.35 -5.24 4.10
C LYS A 169 -1.63 -4.71 5.52
N PHE A 170 -2.85 -4.91 6.01
CA PHE A 170 -3.26 -4.49 7.36
C PHE A 170 -4.07 -5.58 8.08
N HIS A 171 -3.54 -6.82 8.04
CA HIS A 171 -4.00 -7.99 8.79
C HIS A 171 -5.37 -8.56 8.39
N VAL A 172 -5.88 -8.24 7.21
CA VAL A 172 -7.04 -8.92 6.63
C VAL A 172 -6.56 -10.06 5.72
N GLU A 173 -7.40 -11.07 5.50
CA GLU A 173 -7.10 -12.15 4.57
C GLU A 173 -6.82 -11.66 3.15
N LYS A 174 -6.14 -12.48 2.34
CA LYS A 174 -5.92 -12.23 0.92
C LYS A 174 -7.22 -12.38 0.13
N GLY A 175 -7.29 -11.75 -1.04
CA GLY A 175 -8.44 -11.88 -1.95
C GLY A 175 -9.55 -10.88 -1.71
N ILE A 176 -9.30 -9.84 -0.92
CA ILE A 176 -10.20 -8.71 -0.70
C ILE A 176 -9.45 -7.39 -0.69
N GLY A 177 -10.01 -6.40 -1.36
CA GLY A 177 -9.59 -5.01 -1.40
C GLY A 177 -10.77 -4.12 -1.70
N ALA A 178 -10.55 -2.83 -1.80
CA ALA A 178 -11.58 -1.86 -2.17
C ALA A 178 -10.99 -0.66 -2.91
N ILE A 179 -11.86 0.05 -3.61
CA ILE A 179 -11.63 1.38 -4.16
C ILE A 179 -12.76 2.30 -3.69
N TRP A 180 -12.38 3.46 -3.16
CA TRP A 180 -13.28 4.58 -2.97
C TRP A 180 -13.18 5.51 -4.17
N LEU A 181 -14.32 6.00 -4.64
CA LEU A 181 -14.45 6.98 -5.73
C LEU A 181 -15.18 8.21 -5.22
N SER A 182 -14.70 9.40 -5.61
CA SER A 182 -15.47 10.65 -5.43
C SER A 182 -16.79 10.59 -6.19
N ASP A 183 -17.78 11.34 -5.77
CA ASP A 183 -19.07 11.41 -6.50
C ASP A 183 -18.84 11.83 -7.96
N ARG A 184 -17.93 12.77 -8.20
CA ARG A 184 -17.55 13.26 -9.53
C ARG A 184 -17.00 12.14 -10.43
N LEU A 185 -16.06 11.36 -9.93
CA LEU A 185 -15.48 10.24 -10.70
C LEU A 185 -16.49 9.10 -10.85
N PHE A 186 -17.28 8.81 -9.81
CA PHE A 186 -18.33 7.81 -9.85
C PHE A 186 -19.35 8.09 -10.97
N GLU A 187 -19.85 9.32 -11.06
CA GLU A 187 -20.77 9.75 -12.13
C GLU A 187 -20.11 9.68 -13.50
N TYR A 188 -18.86 10.16 -13.62
CA TYR A 188 -18.11 10.11 -14.88
C TYR A 188 -17.92 8.69 -15.41
N LEU A 189 -17.73 7.71 -14.53
CA LEU A 189 -17.60 6.29 -14.89
C LEU A 189 -18.94 5.61 -15.19
N GLY A 190 -20.06 6.32 -15.06
CA GLY A 190 -21.41 5.80 -15.28
C GLY A 190 -21.94 4.94 -14.15
N GLY A 191 -21.49 5.20 -12.92
CA GLY A 191 -21.99 4.53 -11.73
C GLY A 191 -23.48 4.81 -11.51
N ASN A 192 -24.23 3.79 -11.10
CA ASN A 192 -25.67 3.88 -10.85
C ASN A 192 -26.02 3.25 -9.50
N GLU A 193 -26.53 4.06 -8.56
CA GLU A 193 -26.89 3.62 -7.21
C GLU A 193 -28.00 2.56 -7.19
N ASP A 194 -28.87 2.58 -8.18
CA ASP A 194 -29.96 1.60 -8.32
C ASP A 194 -29.49 0.27 -8.96
N SER A 195 -28.26 0.25 -9.47
CA SER A 195 -27.71 -0.94 -10.12
C SER A 195 -27.28 -1.98 -9.10
N ARG A 196 -27.49 -3.25 -9.48
CA ARG A 196 -26.98 -4.39 -8.72
C ARG A 196 -25.47 -4.54 -8.99
N ASN A 197 -24.77 -5.18 -8.06
CA ASN A 197 -23.34 -5.47 -8.13
C ASN A 197 -22.49 -4.19 -8.26
N GLU A 198 -21.94 -3.74 -7.15
CA GLU A 198 -20.99 -2.63 -7.08
C GLU A 198 -21.38 -1.46 -8.00
N TYR A 199 -22.64 -1.02 -7.89
CA TYR A 199 -23.22 0.12 -8.62
C TYR A 199 -23.19 -0.01 -10.15
N GLY A 200 -23.14 -1.24 -10.68
CA GLY A 200 -23.01 -1.50 -12.12
C GLY A 200 -21.58 -1.32 -12.66
N LEU A 201 -20.64 -1.00 -11.82
CA LEU A 201 -19.26 -0.69 -12.20
C LEU A 201 -18.34 -1.91 -12.14
N ILE A 202 -18.44 -2.76 -11.12
CA ILE A 202 -17.71 -4.03 -11.00
C ILE A 202 -18.73 -5.18 -11.07
N HIS A 203 -18.47 -6.15 -11.93
CA HIS A 203 -19.37 -7.27 -12.14
C HIS A 203 -18.97 -8.47 -11.24
N GLY A 204 -19.97 -9.24 -10.86
CA GLY A 204 -19.83 -10.45 -10.05
C GLY A 204 -20.55 -10.34 -8.70
N THR A 205 -20.68 -11.46 -8.01
CA THR A 205 -21.28 -11.49 -6.68
C THR A 205 -20.24 -11.06 -5.65
N VAL A 206 -20.55 -10.03 -4.86
CA VAL A 206 -19.68 -9.53 -3.80
C VAL A 206 -19.50 -10.58 -2.72
N ASN A 207 -18.26 -10.78 -2.29
CA ASN A 207 -17.95 -11.57 -1.10
C ASN A 207 -18.26 -10.72 0.16
N VAL A 208 -19.51 -10.75 0.60
CA VAL A 208 -20.00 -9.97 1.74
C VAL A 208 -19.20 -10.25 3.01
N PRO A 209 -18.95 -11.52 3.40
CA PRO A 209 -18.14 -11.83 4.57
C PRO A 209 -16.74 -11.19 4.52
N ALA A 210 -16.03 -11.29 3.41
CA ALA A 210 -14.71 -10.70 3.26
C ALA A 210 -14.74 -9.15 3.25
N ALA A 211 -15.80 -8.55 2.67
CA ALA A 211 -16.00 -7.10 2.71
C ALA A 211 -16.20 -6.57 4.14
N ILE A 212 -16.94 -7.33 4.96
CA ILE A 212 -17.12 -7.02 6.39
C ILE A 212 -15.76 -7.11 7.10
N ALA A 213 -15.00 -8.21 6.91
CA ALA A 213 -13.68 -8.40 7.47
C ALA A 213 -12.73 -7.25 7.11
N LEU A 214 -12.74 -6.84 5.82
CA LEU A 214 -11.95 -5.72 5.32
C LEU A 214 -12.25 -4.42 6.08
N SER A 215 -13.54 -4.12 6.27
CA SER A 215 -13.98 -2.88 6.93
C SER A 215 -13.58 -2.79 8.40
N TYR A 216 -13.69 -3.90 9.14
CA TYR A 216 -13.25 -3.96 10.53
C TYR A 216 -11.72 -3.89 10.64
N GLY A 217 -11.00 -4.68 9.84
CA GLY A 217 -9.55 -4.67 9.83
C GLY A 217 -8.98 -3.29 9.49
N MET A 218 -9.59 -2.58 8.54
CA MET A 218 -9.18 -1.21 8.19
C MET A 218 -9.42 -0.24 9.34
N MET A 219 -10.62 -0.25 9.94
CA MET A 219 -10.97 0.62 11.06
C MET A 219 -10.01 0.41 12.24
N ASP A 220 -9.73 -0.84 12.59
CA ASP A 220 -8.84 -1.17 13.70
C ASP A 220 -7.38 -0.77 13.38
N ALA A 221 -6.92 -0.97 12.14
CA ALA A 221 -5.57 -0.56 11.74
C ALA A 221 -5.38 0.97 11.82
N VAL A 222 -6.37 1.74 11.36
CA VAL A 222 -6.33 3.21 11.43
C VAL A 222 -6.37 3.69 12.89
N ARG A 223 -7.32 3.21 13.69
CA ARG A 223 -7.44 3.58 15.11
C ARG A 223 -6.22 3.18 15.93
N TRP A 224 -5.67 2.00 15.65
CA TRP A 224 -4.44 1.55 16.30
C TRP A 224 -3.28 2.50 15.99
N TYR A 225 -3.07 2.86 14.72
CA TYR A 225 -2.02 3.79 14.31
C TYR A 225 -2.18 5.15 14.98
N GLU A 226 -3.39 5.71 15.00
CA GLU A 226 -3.68 7.00 15.64
C GLU A 226 -3.39 7.00 17.15
N ALA A 227 -3.65 5.87 17.82
CA ALA A 227 -3.38 5.69 19.25
C ALA A 227 -1.91 5.41 19.57
N HIS A 228 -1.08 4.99 18.60
CA HIS A 228 0.30 4.52 18.79
C HIS A 228 1.28 5.13 17.78
N THR A 229 1.19 6.43 17.54
CA THR A 229 1.99 7.15 16.53
C THR A 229 3.50 7.01 16.74
N ASP A 230 3.97 6.78 17.96
CA ASP A 230 5.38 6.65 18.30
C ASP A 230 5.92 5.21 18.16
N HIS A 231 5.06 4.22 17.94
CA HIS A 231 5.44 2.81 17.93
C HIS A 231 6.49 2.52 16.85
N TYR A 232 6.20 2.84 15.60
CA TYR A 232 7.13 2.59 14.49
C TYR A 232 8.39 3.45 14.56
N PRO A 233 8.35 4.75 14.89
CA PRO A 233 9.56 5.54 15.18
C PRO A 233 10.46 4.92 16.26
N ILE A 234 9.89 4.40 17.34
CA ILE A 234 10.64 3.73 18.41
C ILE A 234 11.33 2.44 17.89
N LEU A 235 10.64 1.62 17.11
CA LEU A 235 11.20 0.40 16.52
C LEU A 235 12.29 0.73 15.49
N ALA A 236 12.08 1.71 14.62
CA ALA A 236 13.08 2.15 13.66
C ALA A 236 14.34 2.71 14.35
N SER A 237 14.17 3.54 15.37
CA SER A 237 15.28 4.04 16.19
C SER A 237 16.07 2.91 16.85
N HIS A 238 15.36 1.87 17.34
CA HIS A 238 16.01 0.70 17.92
C HIS A 238 16.80 -0.09 16.85
N LEU A 239 16.24 -0.29 15.65
CA LEU A 239 16.93 -0.95 14.54
C LEU A 239 18.23 -0.24 14.17
N TYR A 240 18.19 1.06 13.96
CA TYR A 240 19.37 1.84 13.60
C TYR A 240 20.39 1.91 14.75
N GLY A 241 19.93 1.97 16.00
CA GLY A 241 20.76 1.88 17.18
C GLY A 241 21.50 0.55 17.28
N GLU A 242 20.82 -0.56 17.11
CA GLU A 242 21.41 -1.91 17.11
C GLU A 242 22.44 -2.09 15.97
N LEU A 243 22.15 -1.62 14.75
CA LEU A 243 23.10 -1.65 13.65
C LEU A 243 24.40 -0.88 14.00
N THR A 244 24.25 0.30 14.60
CA THR A 244 25.38 1.15 15.01
C THR A 244 26.21 0.49 16.12
N ILE A 245 25.58 0.00 17.18
CA ILE A 245 26.25 -0.65 18.33
C ILE A 245 27.02 -1.91 17.88
N ASN A 246 26.48 -2.63 16.89
CA ASN A 246 27.12 -3.83 16.34
C ASN A 246 28.14 -3.54 15.22
N ASN A 247 28.50 -2.29 14.96
CA ASN A 247 29.43 -1.85 13.92
C ASN A 247 29.06 -2.35 12.50
N ILE A 248 27.75 -2.41 12.20
CA ILE A 248 27.24 -2.69 10.88
C ILE A 248 27.05 -1.36 10.16
N ARG A 249 27.80 -1.16 9.07
CA ARG A 249 27.63 0.04 8.24
C ARG A 249 26.30 -0.02 7.51
N TYR A 250 25.59 1.09 7.44
CA TYR A 250 24.34 1.19 6.73
C TYR A 250 24.12 2.59 6.16
N LYS A 251 23.26 2.67 5.13
CA LYS A 251 22.71 3.90 4.59
C LYS A 251 21.17 3.78 4.62
N MET A 252 20.49 4.78 5.13
CA MET A 252 19.02 4.87 5.04
C MET A 252 18.63 5.24 3.61
N VAL A 253 17.51 4.70 3.12
CA VAL A 253 16.97 5.02 1.80
C VAL A 253 15.54 5.53 1.96
N PRO A 254 15.25 6.74 1.47
CA PRO A 254 16.22 7.77 1.06
C PRO A 254 16.91 8.41 2.27
N ALA A 255 18.05 9.02 2.02
CA ALA A 255 18.83 9.70 3.07
C ALA A 255 18.34 11.13 3.39
N ASP A 256 17.28 11.60 2.76
CA ASP A 256 16.78 12.97 2.90
C ASP A 256 15.97 13.13 4.19
N THR A 257 16.53 13.89 5.15
CA THR A 257 15.89 14.16 6.44
C THR A 257 14.72 15.16 6.38
N ASN A 258 14.52 15.82 5.24
CA ASN A 258 13.39 16.76 5.06
C ASN A 258 12.10 16.05 4.63
N LYS A 259 12.18 14.77 4.31
CA LYS A 259 11.02 13.98 3.90
C LYS A 259 10.32 13.35 5.11
N ARG A 260 9.05 13.02 4.94
CA ARG A 260 8.25 12.33 5.96
C ARG A 260 8.29 10.83 5.72
N TYR A 261 8.39 10.06 6.80
CA TYR A 261 8.44 8.59 6.75
C TYR A 261 7.43 7.96 7.69
N SER A 262 6.90 6.82 7.30
CA SER A 262 6.04 6.01 8.16
C SER A 262 6.81 5.31 9.29
N TYR A 263 8.13 5.09 9.08
CA TYR A 263 8.98 4.25 9.92
C TYR A 263 8.53 2.79 10.09
N ALA A 264 7.34 2.45 9.64
CA ALA A 264 6.90 1.06 9.57
C ALA A 264 7.64 0.27 8.48
N ILE A 265 8.13 0.96 7.44
CA ILE A 265 8.84 0.40 6.29
C ILE A 265 10.19 1.09 6.18
N ASN A 266 11.28 0.31 6.26
CA ASN A 266 12.63 0.83 6.31
C ASN A 266 13.49 0.15 5.23
N ALA A 267 13.86 0.88 4.18
CA ALA A 267 14.87 0.43 3.22
C ALA A 267 16.26 0.82 3.71
N ILE A 268 17.16 -0.13 3.73
CA ILE A 268 18.50 0.03 4.31
C ILE A 268 19.52 -0.62 3.38
N THR A 269 20.45 0.17 2.86
CA THR A 269 21.60 -0.37 2.13
C THR A 269 22.65 -0.79 3.15
N LEU A 270 23.11 -2.03 3.06
CA LEU A 270 24.19 -2.62 3.89
C LEU A 270 25.42 -2.80 3.00
N PRO A 271 26.35 -1.84 2.94
CA PRO A 271 27.50 -1.90 2.02
C PRO A 271 28.26 -3.23 2.12
N SER A 272 28.54 -3.84 0.99
CA SER A 272 29.24 -5.13 0.86
C SER A 272 28.44 -6.36 1.31
N ILE A 273 27.18 -6.23 1.71
CA ILE A 273 26.33 -7.37 2.07
C ILE A 273 25.27 -7.55 0.97
N ASN A 274 25.41 -8.58 0.15
CA ASN A 274 24.42 -8.92 -0.86
C ASN A 274 23.09 -9.28 -0.20
N ALA A 275 22.01 -8.61 -0.59
CA ALA A 275 20.71 -8.71 0.05
C ALA A 275 20.05 -10.09 -0.16
N ASP A 276 20.22 -10.70 -1.33
CA ASP A 276 19.68 -12.04 -1.63
C ASP A 276 20.35 -13.11 -0.77
N ALA A 277 21.69 -13.06 -0.67
CA ALA A 277 22.46 -13.99 0.16
C ALA A 277 22.10 -13.83 1.65
N LEU A 278 21.97 -12.59 2.12
CA LEU A 278 21.54 -12.29 3.48
C LEU A 278 20.13 -12.78 3.76
N GLN A 279 19.18 -12.52 2.85
CA GLN A 279 17.78 -12.97 2.98
C GLN A 279 17.70 -14.51 3.09
N ALA A 280 18.43 -15.23 2.22
CA ALA A 280 18.48 -16.69 2.26
C ALA A 280 19.06 -17.20 3.59
N TYR A 281 20.12 -16.58 4.10
CA TYR A 281 20.71 -16.90 5.40
C TYR A 281 19.73 -16.65 6.55
N LEU A 282 19.08 -15.50 6.57
CA LEU A 282 18.11 -15.14 7.60
C LEU A 282 16.89 -16.08 7.57
N ALA A 283 16.42 -16.44 6.37
CA ALA A 283 15.32 -17.40 6.21
C ALA A 283 15.67 -18.77 6.80
N SER A 284 16.94 -19.23 6.69
CA SER A 284 17.40 -20.47 7.33
C SER A 284 17.33 -20.42 8.87
N LYS A 285 17.30 -19.22 9.44
CA LYS A 285 17.12 -18.94 10.88
C LYS A 285 15.67 -18.59 11.24
N GLN A 286 14.73 -18.74 10.31
CA GLN A 286 13.31 -18.34 10.47
C GLN A 286 13.14 -16.82 10.75
N ILE A 287 13.99 -16.00 10.17
CA ILE A 287 13.89 -14.53 10.17
C ILE A 287 13.60 -14.09 8.73
N TYR A 288 12.48 -13.41 8.51
CA TYR A 288 12.00 -13.05 7.18
C TYR A 288 11.99 -11.53 7.01
N ILE A 289 12.68 -11.06 5.97
CA ILE A 289 12.78 -9.65 5.57
C ILE A 289 12.53 -9.52 4.07
N GLY A 290 12.16 -8.33 3.61
CA GLY A 290 12.16 -7.98 2.20
C GLY A 290 13.55 -7.57 1.70
N ILE A 291 13.69 -7.46 0.38
CA ILE A 291 14.90 -6.98 -0.29
C ILE A 291 14.56 -5.87 -1.27
N GLY A 292 15.56 -5.25 -1.89
CA GLY A 292 15.44 -4.05 -2.70
C GLY A 292 14.63 -4.18 -4.00
N HIS A 293 14.24 -5.38 -4.42
CA HIS A 293 13.41 -5.60 -5.60
C HIS A 293 12.07 -6.24 -5.25
N SER A 294 11.13 -6.20 -6.22
CA SER A 294 9.81 -6.80 -6.07
C SER A 294 9.92 -8.32 -5.97
N ALA A 295 9.23 -8.91 -4.98
CA ALA A 295 9.10 -10.37 -4.86
C ALA A 295 8.25 -11.00 -5.99
N CYS A 296 7.53 -10.19 -6.76
CA CYS A 296 6.65 -10.63 -7.85
C CYS A 296 7.30 -10.50 -9.23
N ALA A 297 8.51 -9.97 -9.33
CA ALA A 297 9.21 -9.80 -10.60
C ALA A 297 10.03 -11.05 -10.94
N ASP A 298 9.93 -11.53 -12.18
CA ASP A 298 10.76 -12.62 -12.71
C ASP A 298 12.25 -12.25 -12.82
N VAL A 299 12.53 -10.96 -12.84
CA VAL A 299 13.88 -10.37 -12.85
C VAL A 299 13.95 -9.29 -11.77
N ALA A 300 15.11 -9.17 -11.12
CA ALA A 300 15.32 -8.14 -10.10
C ALA A 300 15.07 -6.74 -10.70
N ASP A 301 13.97 -6.11 -10.30
CA ASP A 301 13.62 -4.75 -10.68
C ASP A 301 13.86 -3.78 -9.51
N TYR A 302 14.94 -3.00 -9.65
CA TYR A 302 15.35 -1.98 -8.68
C TYR A 302 14.81 -0.57 -9.02
N ARG A 303 13.80 -0.48 -9.87
CA ARG A 303 13.28 0.78 -10.40
C ARG A 303 13.00 1.82 -9.32
N VAL A 304 12.33 1.41 -8.24
CA VAL A 304 12.03 2.33 -7.12
C VAL A 304 13.32 2.84 -6.48
N LEU A 305 14.28 1.97 -6.17
CA LEU A 305 15.56 2.36 -5.57
C LEU A 305 16.38 3.26 -6.51
N LYS A 306 16.38 2.96 -7.80
CA LYS A 306 17.02 3.78 -8.83
C LYS A 306 16.37 5.16 -8.94
N ALA A 307 15.06 5.26 -8.80
CA ALA A 307 14.35 6.54 -8.74
C ALA A 307 14.78 7.39 -7.51
N TYR A 308 15.26 6.75 -6.45
CA TYR A 308 15.91 7.43 -5.32
C TYR A 308 17.41 7.70 -5.55
N GLY A 309 17.96 7.39 -6.72
CA GLY A 309 19.33 7.69 -7.09
C GLY A 309 20.37 6.67 -6.62
N LEU A 310 19.95 5.46 -6.23
CA LEU A 310 20.89 4.40 -5.84
C LEU A 310 21.61 3.86 -7.08
N SER A 311 22.90 3.53 -6.92
CA SER A 311 23.67 2.76 -7.91
C SER A 311 23.16 1.32 -8.00
N ASP A 312 23.50 0.60 -9.06
CA ASP A 312 23.18 -0.82 -9.20
C ASP A 312 23.72 -1.63 -8.02
N GLU A 313 24.96 -1.36 -7.58
CA GLU A 313 25.58 -1.99 -6.43
C GLU A 313 24.84 -1.70 -5.12
N ASP A 314 24.48 -0.44 -4.83
CA ASP A 314 23.71 -0.10 -3.64
C ASP A 314 22.31 -0.77 -3.67
N CYS A 315 21.69 -0.94 -4.85
CA CYS A 315 20.44 -1.66 -4.99
C CYS A 315 20.54 -3.12 -4.56
N GLU A 316 21.61 -3.84 -5.00
CA GLU A 316 21.87 -5.24 -4.63
C GLU A 316 22.17 -5.43 -3.13
N TYR A 317 22.57 -4.37 -2.45
CA TYR A 317 22.89 -4.36 -1.01
C TYR A 317 21.74 -3.79 -0.16
N THR A 318 20.59 -3.51 -0.76
CA THR A 318 19.45 -2.90 -0.04
C THR A 318 18.47 -3.97 0.41
N ILE A 319 18.22 -4.00 1.73
CA ILE A 319 17.17 -4.77 2.36
C ILE A 319 15.98 -3.89 2.72
N ARG A 320 14.82 -4.50 2.90
CA ARG A 320 13.64 -3.84 3.47
C ARG A 320 13.20 -4.53 4.74
N VAL A 321 13.18 -3.79 5.84
CA VAL A 321 12.66 -4.25 7.13
C VAL A 321 11.34 -3.53 7.40
N SER A 322 10.25 -4.27 7.56
CA SER A 322 8.92 -3.69 7.78
C SER A 322 8.24 -4.30 8.99
N PHE A 323 7.72 -3.42 9.83
CA PHE A 323 7.14 -3.71 11.13
C PHE A 323 5.62 -3.90 11.06
N SER A 324 5.08 -4.57 12.06
CA SER A 324 3.66 -4.65 12.37
C SER A 324 3.40 -4.09 13.77
N PRO A 325 2.12 -3.93 14.17
CA PRO A 325 1.76 -3.61 15.54
C PRO A 325 2.33 -4.56 16.60
N ASP A 326 2.57 -5.82 16.22
CA ASP A 326 3.07 -6.86 17.12
C ASP A 326 4.61 -6.98 17.15
N THR A 327 5.30 -6.23 16.27
CA THR A 327 6.77 -6.28 16.20
C THR A 327 7.40 -5.79 17.50
N SER A 328 8.33 -6.56 18.05
CA SER A 328 9.04 -6.26 19.29
C SER A 328 10.50 -5.82 19.06
N LYS A 329 11.05 -5.06 20.00
CA LYS A 329 12.49 -4.72 20.02
C LYS A 329 13.38 -5.96 20.06
N ALA A 330 12.97 -7.02 20.75
CA ALA A 330 13.73 -8.26 20.84
C ALA A 330 13.89 -8.94 19.47
N GLU A 331 12.84 -8.94 18.63
CA GLU A 331 12.92 -9.49 17.26
C GLU A 331 13.89 -8.68 16.39
N ILE A 332 13.93 -7.35 16.57
CA ILE A 332 14.88 -6.47 15.87
C ILE A 332 16.33 -6.74 16.33
N THR A 333 16.55 -6.91 17.64
CA THR A 333 17.87 -7.25 18.18
C THR A 333 18.37 -8.59 17.64
N GLU A 334 17.52 -9.61 17.56
CA GLU A 334 17.86 -10.92 16.97
C GLU A 334 18.13 -10.82 15.45
N LEU A 335 17.38 -9.98 14.71
CA LEU A 335 17.69 -9.69 13.31
C LEU A 335 19.10 -9.13 13.16
N VAL A 336 19.46 -8.09 13.93
CA VAL A 336 20.76 -7.42 13.82
C VAL A 336 21.90 -8.36 14.24
N LYS A 337 21.69 -9.18 15.25
CA LYS A 337 22.63 -10.24 15.65
C LYS A 337 22.89 -11.23 14.51
N ALA A 338 21.82 -11.68 13.83
CA ALA A 338 21.94 -12.59 12.69
C ALA A 338 22.66 -11.93 11.49
N ILE A 339 22.45 -10.63 11.24
CA ILE A 339 23.18 -9.87 10.22
C ILE A 339 24.68 -9.80 10.58
N LYS A 340 25.02 -9.57 11.85
CA LYS A 340 26.41 -9.56 12.33
C LYS A 340 27.08 -10.93 12.13
N GLU A 341 26.41 -12.01 12.51
CA GLU A 341 26.91 -13.38 12.31
C GLU A 341 27.14 -13.69 10.83
N PHE A 342 26.24 -13.24 9.95
CA PHE A 342 26.41 -13.38 8.49
C PHE A 342 27.69 -12.67 8.03
N LYS A 343 27.86 -11.41 8.45
CA LYS A 343 29.03 -10.61 8.10
C LYS A 343 30.34 -11.25 8.58
N GLU A 344 30.40 -11.72 9.83
CA GLU A 344 31.59 -12.35 10.41
C GLU A 344 31.94 -13.70 9.72
N LYS A 345 30.94 -14.40 9.16
CA LYS A 345 31.14 -15.70 8.53
C LYS A 345 31.50 -15.64 7.06
N TYR A 346 31.02 -14.62 6.34
CA TYR A 346 31.06 -14.60 4.87
C TYR A 346 31.79 -13.40 4.27
N LEU A 347 32.16 -12.42 5.08
CA LEU A 347 32.88 -11.21 4.68
C LEU A 347 34.15 -10.99 5.52
#